data_7220b242099cab305bd87d9127e68a10
#
_entry.id   7220b242099cab305bd87d9127e68a10
#
_cell.length_a   1.000
_cell.length_b   1.000
_cell.length_c   1.000
_cell.angle_alpha   90.00
_cell.angle_beta   90.00
_cell.angle_gamma   90.00
#
_symmetry.space_group_name_H-M   'P 1'
#
loop_
_entity.id
_entity.type
_entity.pdbx_description
1 polymer ?
#
loop_
_entity_poly.entity_id
_entity_poly.type
_entity_poly.pdbx_seq_one_letter_code
_entity_poly.pdbx_strand_id
1 'polypeptide(L)' 'MQGTVASFDETTRCGHLLTDDGYSLDYPAESLADHIRHLRVGQRVFVEMSDDAVTSIAIWQPER' A
#
# COMPACT_ATOMS: atom_id res chain seq x y z
N MET A 1 -2.06 0.16 10.41
CA MET A 1 -1.97 -1.23 9.93
C MET A 1 -0.78 -1.37 9.01
N GLN A 2 -0.10 -2.46 9.11
CA GLN A 2 1.04 -2.74 8.24
C GLN A 2 0.68 -3.81 7.22
N GLY A 3 1.30 -3.71 6.07
CA GLY A 3 1.10 -4.70 5.02
C GLY A 3 2.31 -4.81 4.13
N THR A 4 2.24 -5.74 3.19
CA THR A 4 3.31 -5.97 2.23
C THR A 4 2.71 -5.87 0.83
N VAL A 5 3.37 -5.11 -0.03
CA VAL A 5 2.89 -4.94 -1.41
C VAL A 5 2.97 -6.28 -2.12
N ALA A 6 1.84 -6.75 -2.64
CA ALA A 6 1.77 -7.98 -3.39
C ALA A 6 1.79 -7.71 -4.90
N SER A 7 1.29 -6.55 -5.32
CA SER A 7 1.21 -6.23 -6.73
C SER A 7 1.15 -4.72 -6.90
N PHE A 8 1.72 -4.22 -7.97
CA PHE A 8 1.67 -2.81 -8.30
C PHE A 8 1.69 -2.67 -9.82
N ASP A 9 0.70 -1.95 -10.34
CA ASP A 9 0.60 -1.68 -11.76
C ASP A 9 1.11 -0.26 -12.02
N GLU A 10 2.20 -0.15 -12.74
CA GLU A 10 2.83 1.15 -13.00
C GLU A 10 1.99 2.05 -13.89
N THR A 11 1.14 1.45 -14.71
CA THR A 11 0.30 2.22 -15.62
C THR A 11 -0.83 2.91 -14.89
N THR A 12 -1.55 2.17 -14.05
CA THR A 12 -2.69 2.70 -13.31
C THR A 12 -2.31 3.16 -11.92
N ARG A 13 -1.15 2.73 -11.42
CA ARG A 13 -0.66 2.97 -10.07
C ARG A 13 -1.55 2.38 -9.01
N CYS A 14 -2.32 1.39 -9.40
CA CYS A 14 -3.14 0.62 -8.48
C CYS A 14 -2.48 -0.72 -8.22
N GLY A 15 -2.99 -1.45 -7.26
CA GLY A 15 -2.46 -2.78 -6.99
C GLY A 15 -3.13 -3.39 -5.79
N HIS A 16 -2.48 -4.37 -5.19
CA HIS A 16 -3.00 -4.93 -3.97
C HIS A 16 -1.85 -5.28 -3.03
N LEU A 17 -2.20 -5.40 -1.77
CA LEU A 17 -1.24 -5.71 -0.73
C LEU A 17 -1.82 -6.77 0.19
N LEU A 18 -0.93 -7.40 0.96
CA LEU A 18 -1.33 -8.36 1.98
C LEU A 18 -1.09 -7.73 3.35
N THR A 19 -2.10 -7.77 4.19
CA THR A 19 -1.95 -7.28 5.55
C THR A 19 -1.23 -8.33 6.39
N ASP A 20 -0.77 -7.92 7.55
CA ASP A 20 -0.13 -8.87 8.47
C ASP A 20 -1.10 -9.93 8.97
N ASP A 21 -2.39 -9.66 8.87
CA ASP A 21 -3.42 -10.63 9.25
C ASP A 21 -3.73 -11.63 8.14
N GLY A 22 -3.13 -11.45 6.97
CA GLY A 22 -3.32 -12.38 5.87
C GLY A 22 -4.41 -12.00 4.88
N TYR A 23 -4.96 -10.80 4.99
CA TYR A 23 -5.97 -10.33 4.06
C TYR A 23 -5.34 -9.64 2.86
N SER A 24 -5.96 -9.81 1.71
CA SER A 24 -5.55 -9.12 0.49
C SER A 24 -6.46 -7.90 0.32
N LEU A 25 -5.84 -6.73 0.14
CA LEU A 25 -6.56 -5.49 -0.02
C LEU A 25 -6.15 -4.82 -1.32
N ASP A 26 -7.14 -4.35 -2.07
CA ASP A 26 -6.87 -3.56 -3.26
C ASP A 26 -6.72 -2.09 -2.85
N TYR A 27 -5.85 -1.38 -3.52
CA TYR A 27 -5.68 0.04 -3.25
C TYR A 27 -5.68 0.83 -4.55
N PRO A 28 -6.31 2.01 -4.55
CA PRO A 28 -6.28 2.88 -5.73
C PRO A 28 -5.05 3.77 -5.72
N ALA A 29 -4.73 4.34 -6.86
CA ALA A 29 -3.60 5.26 -6.94
C ALA A 29 -3.77 6.45 -6.01
N GLU A 30 -5.00 6.84 -5.76
CA GLU A 30 -5.30 7.98 -4.88
C GLU A 30 -4.86 7.77 -3.45
N SER A 31 -4.72 6.52 -3.03
CA SER A 31 -4.32 6.23 -1.66
C SER A 31 -2.81 6.40 -1.44
N LEU A 32 -2.05 6.52 -2.50
CA LEU A 32 -0.61 6.69 -2.40
C LEU A 32 -0.27 8.13 -2.05
N ALA A 33 0.71 8.32 -1.18
CA ALA A 33 1.18 9.66 -0.86
C ALA A 33 1.81 10.30 -2.10
N ASP A 34 1.83 11.63 -2.14
CA ASP A 34 2.33 12.35 -3.28
C ASP A 34 3.75 11.98 -3.68
N HIS A 35 4.58 11.65 -2.71
CA HIS A 35 5.97 11.30 -2.98
C HIS A 35 6.15 9.85 -3.40
N ILE A 36 5.09 9.05 -3.32
CA ILE A 36 5.16 7.65 -3.71
C ILE A 36 4.77 7.53 -5.16
N ARG A 37 5.74 7.25 -6.00
CA ARG A 37 5.51 7.10 -7.43
C ARG A 37 5.54 5.65 -7.87
N HIS A 38 6.07 4.79 -7.02
CA HIS A 38 6.32 3.42 -7.38
C HIS A 38 6.46 2.59 -6.12
N LEU A 39 5.83 1.43 -6.13
CA LEU A 39 5.95 0.47 -5.04
C LEU A 39 6.51 -0.82 -5.59
N ARG A 40 7.30 -1.50 -4.79
CA ARG A 40 7.89 -2.78 -5.19
C ARG A 40 7.13 -3.90 -4.53
N VAL A 41 6.99 -5.00 -5.26
CA VAL A 41 6.43 -6.22 -4.68
C VAL A 41 7.34 -6.65 -3.54
N GLY A 42 6.75 -6.92 -2.39
CA GLY A 42 7.49 -7.29 -1.20
C GLY A 42 7.83 -6.14 -0.27
N GLN A 43 7.55 -4.92 -0.67
CA GLN A 43 7.85 -3.75 0.14
C GLN A 43 6.83 -3.62 1.27
N ARG A 44 7.31 -3.26 2.46
CA ARG A 44 6.44 -3.03 3.62
C ARG A 44 5.88 -1.62 3.56
N VAL A 45 4.61 -1.50 3.89
CA VAL A 45 3.93 -0.20 3.89
C VAL A 45 3.03 -0.09 5.10
N PHE A 46 2.73 1.15 5.47
CA PHE A 46 1.67 1.44 6.44
C PHE A 46 0.40 1.74 5.67
N VAL A 47 -0.70 1.21 6.15
CA VAL A 47 -1.99 1.32 5.49
C VAL A 47 -2.99 1.91 6.46
N GLU A 48 -3.75 2.89 6.00
CA GLU A 48 -4.88 3.41 6.75
C GLU A 48 -6.15 3.08 6.01
N MET A 49 -7.15 2.67 6.73
CA MET A 49 -8.42 2.26 6.15
C MET A 49 -9.57 3.01 6.78
N SER A 50 -10.62 3.18 6.00
CA SER A 50 -11.87 3.75 6.48
C SER A 50 -12.99 3.04 5.72
N ASP A 51 -14.00 2.57 6.46
CA ASP A 51 -15.17 1.90 5.86
C ASP A 51 -14.77 0.74 4.95
N ASP A 52 -13.80 -0.05 5.39
CA ASP A 52 -13.33 -1.24 4.65
C ASP A 52 -12.61 -0.90 3.35
N ALA A 53 -12.21 0.35 3.18
CA ALA A 53 -11.46 0.76 2.00
C ALA A 53 -10.12 1.36 2.41
N VAL A 54 -9.10 1.13 1.59
CA VAL A 54 -7.79 1.72 1.83
C VAL A 54 -7.86 3.20 1.47
N THR A 55 -7.53 4.05 2.43
CA THR A 55 -7.57 5.50 2.22
C THR A 55 -6.19 6.11 2.07
N SER A 56 -5.17 5.48 2.64
CA SER A 56 -3.83 6.05 2.60
C SER A 56 -2.78 4.94 2.72
N ILE A 57 -1.72 5.08 1.96
CA ILE A 57 -0.58 4.17 2.03
C ILE A 57 0.68 5.00 2.16
N ALA A 58 1.54 4.64 3.10
CA ALA A 58 2.83 5.28 3.30
C ALA A 58 3.91 4.23 3.32
N ILE A 59 5.05 4.55 2.77
CA ILE A 59 6.19 3.64 2.78
C ILE A 59 6.71 3.56 4.21
N TRP A 60 6.91 2.34 4.67
CA TRP A 60 7.51 2.12 5.97
C TRP A 60 8.99 2.43 5.88
N GLN A 61 9.46 3.31 6.76
CA GLN A 61 10.87 3.67 6.81
C GLN A 61 11.33 3.56 8.25
N PRO A 62 12.35 2.74 8.51
CA PRO A 62 12.88 2.68 9.87
C PRO A 62 13.53 3.99 10.24
N GLU A 63 13.42 4.34 11.51
CA GLU A 63 14.09 5.50 12.03
C GLU A 63 15.60 5.31 11.95
N ARG A 64 16.26 6.41 11.74
CA ARG A 64 17.71 6.36 11.70
C ARG A 64 18.34 6.94 12.91
#